data_bea914bc00a2232e20b55de6ad4cf596
#
_entry.id   bea914bc00a2232e20b55de6ad4cf596
#
_cell.length_a   1.000
_cell.length_b   1.000
_cell.length_c   1.000
_cell.angle_alpha   90.00
_cell.angle_beta   90.00
_cell.angle_gamma   90.00
#
_symmetry.space_group_name_H-M   'P 1'
#
loop_
_entity.id
_entity.type
_entity.pdbx_description
1 polymer ?
#
loop_
_entity_poly.entity_id
_entity_poly.type
_entity_poly.pdbx_seq_one_letter_code
_entity_poly.pdbx_strand_id
1 'polypeptide(L)'
;MSKYGLPYMGSKDKIADELLEQLPAGKRFVDLFGGGFAMSHAALLSGKFEQVFYNELNPLLPQLIKDTLAGKYANERRWISREDFFRLKDVDGYVKYIWSFGNRGATYLFGKDKEHIKKLGHDFVCFGKDIPGVPNISETDMRIRRIYLKRYIKKNMEIRDELQELQQLQELQQLQQLERLQQLERLQQLERLQRLEINCGSYLDYQYKEGDVVYCDPPYEGTVKYDKNGFSHKQFYDWVASREFPVFFSSYEISDTRFYKIYETEKISLLNNKVGNKGKLRKMEILYSNRPKKEQFGPLFA
;
A
#
# COMPACT_ATOMS: atom_id res chain seq x y z
N MET A 1 -1.13 11.24 4.27
CA MET A 1 -1.96 10.34 3.44
C MET A 1 -1.06 9.70 2.40
N SER A 2 -1.32 8.46 2.04
CA SER A 2 -0.62 7.77 0.96
C SER A 2 -0.89 8.47 -0.38
N LYS A 3 0.14 8.65 -1.19
CA LYS A 3 0.05 9.31 -2.51
C LYS A 3 -0.31 8.29 -3.59
N TYR A 4 0.24 7.07 -3.49
CA TYR A 4 0.13 6.02 -4.49
C TYR A 4 -0.45 4.72 -3.93
N GLY A 5 -1.13 3.98 -4.79
CA GLY A 5 -1.57 2.62 -4.54
C GLY A 5 -2.66 2.44 -3.49
N LEU A 6 -2.85 1.18 -3.11
CA LEU A 6 -3.74 0.74 -2.04
C LEU A 6 -3.03 0.79 -0.67
N PRO A 7 -3.78 0.82 0.43
CA PRO A 7 -3.22 0.59 1.75
C PRO A 7 -2.62 -0.81 1.84
N TYR A 8 -1.29 -0.92 1.84
CA TYR A 8 -0.59 -2.20 1.82
C TYR A 8 0.69 -2.15 2.67
N MET A 9 0.97 -3.27 3.35
CA MET A 9 2.20 -3.38 4.14
C MET A 9 3.41 -3.49 3.20
N GLY A 10 4.44 -2.69 3.43
CA GLY A 10 5.63 -2.68 2.59
C GLY A 10 5.53 -1.74 1.38
N SER A 11 4.39 -1.04 1.20
CA SER A 11 4.20 -0.10 0.10
C SER A 11 5.38 0.85 -0.10
N LYS A 12 5.76 1.08 -1.35
CA LYS A 12 6.77 2.04 -1.79
C LYS A 12 6.23 3.46 -1.95
N ASP A 13 4.99 3.72 -1.54
CA ASP A 13 4.28 4.99 -1.71
C ASP A 13 5.12 6.24 -1.44
N LYS A 14 5.96 6.21 -0.39
CA LYS A 14 6.75 7.37 0.03
C LYS A 14 8.03 7.60 -0.78
N ILE A 15 8.53 6.59 -1.46
CA ILE A 15 9.81 6.61 -2.17
C ILE A 15 9.65 6.24 -3.65
N ALA A 16 8.41 6.08 -4.12
CA ALA A 16 8.14 5.64 -5.49
C ALA A 16 8.69 6.63 -6.53
N ASP A 17 8.55 7.93 -6.29
CA ASP A 17 9.08 8.96 -7.19
C ASP A 17 10.61 8.85 -7.28
N GLU A 18 11.30 8.76 -6.13
CA GLU A 18 12.76 8.64 -6.06
C GLU A 18 13.26 7.38 -6.79
N LEU A 19 12.58 6.23 -6.59
CA LEU A 19 12.93 4.99 -7.28
C LEU A 19 12.73 5.10 -8.78
N LEU A 20 11.60 5.68 -9.23
CA LEU A 20 11.31 5.85 -10.66
C LEU A 20 12.30 6.78 -11.36
N GLU A 21 12.85 7.79 -10.66
CA GLU A 21 13.89 8.66 -11.20
C GLU A 21 15.18 7.89 -11.52
N GLN A 22 15.50 6.84 -10.77
CA GLN A 22 16.69 6.03 -10.98
C GLN A 22 16.55 5.00 -12.10
N LEU A 23 15.33 4.71 -12.54
CA LEU A 23 15.09 3.76 -13.64
C LEU A 23 15.25 4.45 -15.00
N PRO A 24 15.67 3.72 -16.05
CA PRO A 24 15.67 4.25 -17.41
C PRO A 24 14.26 4.58 -17.89
N ALA A 25 14.13 5.42 -18.91
CA ALA A 25 12.89 5.52 -19.66
C ALA A 25 12.71 4.27 -20.52
N GLY A 26 11.44 3.94 -20.85
CA GLY A 26 11.15 2.76 -21.64
C GLY A 26 9.72 2.77 -22.17
N LYS A 27 9.39 1.82 -23.03
CA LYS A 27 8.04 1.67 -23.56
C LYS A 27 7.08 1.22 -22.46
N ARG A 28 7.48 0.21 -21.66
CA ARG A 28 6.61 -0.38 -20.65
C ARG A 28 7.33 -0.52 -19.30
N PHE A 29 6.73 0.00 -18.25
CA PHE A 29 7.12 -0.31 -16.89
C PHE A 29 6.52 -1.66 -16.47
N VAL A 30 7.35 -2.59 -16.01
CA VAL A 30 6.94 -3.94 -15.63
C VAL A 30 7.18 -4.14 -14.14
N ASP A 31 6.11 -4.22 -13.36
CA ASP A 31 6.10 -4.41 -11.90
C ASP A 31 5.75 -5.87 -11.61
N LEU A 32 6.75 -6.71 -11.34
CA LEU A 32 6.56 -8.16 -11.19
C LEU A 32 6.11 -8.58 -9.79
N PHE A 33 6.22 -7.69 -8.79
CA PHE A 33 5.78 -7.89 -7.41
C PHE A 33 4.94 -6.69 -6.99
N GLY A 34 3.88 -6.43 -7.72
CA GLY A 34 3.13 -5.17 -7.66
C GLY A 34 2.45 -4.84 -6.34
N GLY A 35 2.20 -5.85 -5.49
CA GLY A 35 1.64 -5.67 -4.15
C GLY A 35 0.46 -4.73 -4.12
N GLY A 36 0.55 -3.66 -3.30
CA GLY A 36 -0.48 -2.62 -3.18
C GLY A 36 -0.54 -1.62 -4.33
N PHE A 37 0.08 -1.87 -5.48
CA PHE A 37 0.00 -1.02 -6.67
C PHE A 37 0.75 0.32 -6.59
N ALA A 38 1.62 0.54 -5.62
CA ALA A 38 2.24 1.85 -5.42
C ALA A 38 3.20 2.24 -6.55
N MET A 39 4.12 1.34 -6.96
CA MET A 39 5.08 1.61 -8.04
C MET A 39 4.39 1.71 -9.38
N SER A 40 3.48 0.80 -9.69
CA SER A 40 2.68 0.83 -10.93
C SER A 40 1.84 2.10 -11.05
N HIS A 41 1.21 2.57 -9.94
CA HIS A 41 0.45 3.82 -9.92
C HIS A 41 1.35 5.03 -10.16
N ALA A 42 2.49 5.11 -9.50
CA ALA A 42 3.46 6.17 -9.70
C ALA A 42 3.99 6.17 -11.15
N ALA A 43 4.28 5.00 -11.72
CA ALA A 43 4.72 4.86 -13.11
C ALA A 43 3.66 5.35 -14.12
N LEU A 44 2.36 5.04 -13.89
CA LEU A 44 1.26 5.55 -14.72
C LEU A 44 1.20 7.08 -14.73
N LEU A 45 1.43 7.71 -13.59
CA LEU A 45 1.35 9.17 -13.44
C LEU A 45 2.62 9.90 -13.88
N SER A 46 3.79 9.24 -13.84
CA SER A 46 5.09 9.86 -14.16
C SER A 46 5.20 10.37 -15.61
N GLY A 47 4.45 9.80 -16.54
CA GLY A 47 4.58 10.04 -17.96
C GLY A 47 5.85 9.47 -18.60
N LYS A 48 6.68 8.76 -17.85
CA LYS A 48 7.95 8.18 -18.26
C LYS A 48 7.81 6.94 -19.14
N PHE A 49 6.65 6.26 -19.03
CA PHE A 49 6.35 5.02 -19.73
C PHE A 49 5.07 5.14 -20.54
N GLU A 50 5.01 4.48 -21.69
CA GLU A 50 3.81 4.43 -22.52
C GLU A 50 2.77 3.47 -21.94
N GLN A 51 3.23 2.37 -21.33
CA GLN A 51 2.41 1.32 -20.74
C GLN A 51 2.95 0.90 -19.36
N VAL A 52 2.07 0.33 -18.54
CA VAL A 52 2.41 -0.26 -17.25
C VAL A 52 1.84 -1.67 -17.20
N PHE A 53 2.68 -2.65 -16.91
CA PHE A 53 2.32 -4.03 -16.65
C PHE A 53 2.49 -4.30 -15.16
N TYR A 54 1.38 -4.49 -14.47
CA TYR A 54 1.32 -4.89 -13.06
C TYR A 54 1.12 -6.39 -12.96
N ASN A 55 1.94 -7.07 -12.18
CA ASN A 55 1.81 -8.49 -11.86
C ASN A 55 1.90 -8.73 -10.35
N GLU A 56 1.08 -9.63 -9.84
CA GLU A 56 1.07 -10.02 -8.43
C GLU A 56 0.63 -11.48 -8.30
N LEU A 57 1.33 -12.22 -7.46
CA LEU A 57 1.04 -13.64 -7.24
C LEU A 57 -0.27 -13.86 -6.46
N ASN A 58 -0.56 -12.99 -5.49
CA ASN A 58 -1.77 -13.10 -4.66
C ASN A 58 -3.01 -12.58 -5.42
N PRO A 59 -3.95 -13.45 -5.83
CA PRO A 59 -5.06 -13.09 -6.70
C PRO A 59 -6.01 -12.03 -6.10
N LEU A 60 -6.04 -11.87 -4.79
CA LEU A 60 -6.91 -10.89 -4.13
C LEU A 60 -6.50 -9.43 -4.42
N LEU A 61 -5.22 -9.18 -4.71
CA LEU A 61 -4.73 -7.83 -5.01
C LEU A 61 -5.07 -7.38 -6.44
N PRO A 62 -4.73 -8.15 -7.50
CA PRO A 62 -5.14 -7.81 -8.86
C PRO A 62 -6.65 -7.63 -8.98
N GLN A 63 -7.43 -8.50 -8.33
CA GLN A 63 -8.89 -8.39 -8.34
C GLN A 63 -9.37 -7.13 -7.62
N LEU A 64 -8.83 -6.82 -6.44
CA LEU A 64 -9.17 -5.59 -5.70
C LEU A 64 -8.85 -4.34 -6.52
N ILE A 65 -7.71 -4.32 -7.22
CA ILE A 65 -7.33 -3.19 -8.08
C ILE A 65 -8.31 -3.07 -9.25
N LYS A 66 -8.59 -4.16 -9.98
CA LYS A 66 -9.57 -4.18 -11.09
C LYS A 66 -10.95 -3.68 -10.63
N ASP A 67 -11.45 -4.20 -9.52
CA ASP A 67 -12.74 -3.80 -8.95
C ASP A 67 -12.76 -2.32 -8.55
N THR A 68 -11.65 -1.83 -7.98
CA THR A 68 -11.50 -0.41 -7.60
C THR A 68 -11.53 0.49 -8.83
N LEU A 69 -10.74 0.16 -9.86
CA LEU A 69 -10.66 0.93 -11.10
C LEU A 69 -11.99 0.90 -11.89
N ALA A 70 -12.75 -0.18 -11.78
CA ALA A 70 -14.10 -0.30 -12.32
C ALA A 70 -15.18 0.48 -11.52
N GLY A 71 -14.81 1.15 -10.44
CA GLY A 71 -15.75 1.95 -9.64
C GLY A 71 -16.58 1.17 -8.62
N LYS A 72 -16.32 -0.13 -8.41
CA LYS A 72 -17.12 -0.98 -7.50
C LYS A 72 -17.20 -0.42 -6.08
N TYR A 73 -16.18 0.29 -5.62
CA TYR A 73 -16.09 0.83 -4.28
C TYR A 73 -16.34 2.35 -4.19
N ALA A 74 -16.87 2.99 -5.25
CA ALA A 74 -17.11 4.43 -5.30
C ALA A 74 -18.00 4.96 -4.15
N ASN A 75 -18.99 4.16 -3.74
CA ASN A 75 -19.91 4.50 -2.67
C ASN A 75 -19.90 3.47 -1.54
N GLU A 76 -18.77 2.78 -1.37
CA GLU A 76 -18.67 1.74 -0.35
C GLU A 76 -18.67 2.34 1.06
N ARG A 77 -19.67 1.98 1.87
CA ARG A 77 -19.89 2.50 3.22
C ARG A 77 -20.23 1.42 4.24
N ARG A 78 -20.24 0.13 3.84
CA ARG A 78 -20.60 -0.94 4.75
C ARG A 78 -19.56 -1.08 5.87
N TRP A 79 -20.05 -1.37 7.05
CA TRP A 79 -19.24 -1.81 8.17
C TRP A 79 -18.96 -3.32 8.00
N ILE A 80 -17.70 -3.71 8.09
CA ILE A 80 -17.31 -5.12 8.15
C ILE A 80 -17.13 -5.47 9.63
N SER A 81 -17.95 -6.39 10.12
CA SER A 81 -17.81 -6.89 11.49
C SER A 81 -16.54 -7.74 11.64
N ARG A 82 -16.10 -7.96 12.88
CA ARG A 82 -14.98 -8.87 13.16
C ARG A 82 -15.26 -10.29 12.66
N GLU A 83 -16.49 -10.78 12.84
CA GLU A 83 -16.91 -12.08 12.36
C GLU A 83 -16.83 -12.18 10.83
N ASP A 84 -17.41 -11.20 10.13
CA ASP A 84 -17.34 -11.13 8.68
C ASP A 84 -15.91 -10.99 8.18
N PHE A 85 -15.05 -10.23 8.87
CA PHE A 85 -13.65 -10.12 8.52
C PHE A 85 -12.97 -11.49 8.50
N PHE A 86 -13.10 -12.29 9.56
CA PHE A 86 -12.46 -13.61 9.62
C PHE A 86 -13.07 -14.61 8.65
N ARG A 87 -14.34 -14.48 8.34
CA ARG A 87 -15.04 -15.31 7.35
C ARG A 87 -14.63 -15.00 5.92
N LEU A 88 -14.40 -13.71 5.58
CA LEU A 88 -14.27 -13.23 4.20
C LEU A 88 -12.85 -12.85 3.79
N LYS A 89 -11.93 -12.63 4.74
CA LYS A 89 -10.58 -12.10 4.46
C LYS A 89 -9.74 -12.90 3.47
N ASP A 90 -10.02 -14.17 3.30
CA ASP A 90 -9.25 -15.03 2.42
C ASP A 90 -9.87 -15.21 1.03
N VAL A 91 -11.05 -14.60 0.81
CA VAL A 91 -11.78 -14.61 -0.47
C VAL A 91 -12.15 -13.21 -0.99
N ASP A 92 -12.04 -12.18 -0.16
CA ASP A 92 -12.38 -10.79 -0.51
C ASP A 92 -11.20 -9.85 -0.17
N GLY A 93 -10.56 -9.31 -1.20
CA GLY A 93 -9.42 -8.38 -1.06
C GLY A 93 -9.78 -7.08 -0.35
N TYR A 94 -11.00 -6.54 -0.57
CA TYR A 94 -11.48 -5.36 0.14
C TYR A 94 -11.55 -5.61 1.65
N VAL A 95 -12.17 -6.71 2.06
CA VAL A 95 -12.24 -7.10 3.47
C VAL A 95 -10.83 -7.28 4.03
N LYS A 96 -9.96 -8.01 3.33
CA LYS A 96 -8.60 -8.33 3.78
C LYS A 96 -7.74 -7.10 4.02
N TYR A 97 -7.66 -6.20 3.05
CA TYR A 97 -6.67 -5.11 3.10
C TYR A 97 -7.22 -3.82 3.70
N ILE A 98 -8.51 -3.52 3.51
CA ILE A 98 -9.11 -2.30 4.05
C ILE A 98 -9.45 -2.46 5.54
N TRP A 99 -9.86 -3.65 5.97
CA TRP A 99 -10.35 -3.91 7.33
C TRP A 99 -9.36 -4.69 8.24
N SER A 100 -8.10 -4.77 7.86
CA SER A 100 -7.07 -5.42 8.69
C SER A 100 -6.14 -4.42 9.38
N PHE A 101 -5.68 -4.78 10.58
CA PHE A 101 -4.67 -4.01 11.30
C PHE A 101 -3.32 -4.04 10.55
N GLY A 102 -2.75 -2.85 10.32
CA GLY A 102 -1.48 -2.70 9.59
C GLY A 102 -1.52 -3.17 8.14
N ASN A 103 -2.71 -3.31 7.53
CA ASN A 103 -2.92 -3.74 6.14
C ASN A 103 -2.29 -5.09 5.80
N ARG A 104 -2.25 -5.99 6.79
CA ARG A 104 -1.59 -7.31 6.68
C ARG A 104 -2.54 -8.44 6.32
N GLY A 105 -3.85 -8.21 6.43
CA GLY A 105 -4.87 -9.24 6.22
C GLY A 105 -4.91 -10.34 7.28
N ALA A 106 -4.15 -10.22 8.37
CA ALA A 106 -4.05 -11.25 9.39
C ALA A 106 -5.04 -11.06 10.53
N THR A 107 -5.15 -9.82 11.03
CA THR A 107 -5.97 -9.48 12.20
C THR A 107 -6.93 -8.35 11.87
N TYR A 108 -8.09 -8.36 12.50
CA TYR A 108 -9.09 -7.31 12.33
C TYR A 108 -8.57 -5.94 12.74
N LEU A 109 -9.08 -4.90 12.09
CA LEU A 109 -8.59 -3.54 12.20
C LEU A 109 -8.64 -2.98 13.64
N PHE A 110 -9.67 -3.31 14.40
CA PHE A 110 -9.92 -2.75 15.72
C PHE A 110 -9.76 -3.80 16.83
N GLY A 111 -9.34 -3.36 18.03
CA GLY A 111 -9.44 -4.14 19.26
C GLY A 111 -10.90 -4.44 19.62
N LYS A 112 -11.17 -5.53 20.36
CA LYS A 112 -12.54 -5.90 20.75
C LYS A 112 -13.21 -4.81 21.60
N ASP A 113 -12.43 -4.23 22.49
CA ASP A 113 -12.83 -3.14 23.41
C ASP A 113 -13.20 -1.84 22.69
N LYS A 114 -12.68 -1.62 21.49
CA LYS A 114 -12.83 -0.38 20.72
C LYS A 114 -13.82 -0.50 19.57
N GLU A 115 -14.23 -1.70 19.21
CA GLU A 115 -15.05 -1.95 18.03
C GLU A 115 -16.39 -1.19 18.08
N HIS A 116 -17.04 -1.16 19.23
CA HIS A 116 -18.33 -0.47 19.40
C HIS A 116 -18.20 1.04 19.13
N ILE A 117 -17.23 1.71 19.75
CA ILE A 117 -17.04 3.15 19.57
C ILE A 117 -16.59 3.51 18.15
N LYS A 118 -15.79 2.66 17.49
CA LYS A 118 -15.41 2.84 16.10
C LYS A 118 -16.62 2.72 15.18
N LYS A 119 -17.54 1.80 15.49
CA LYS A 119 -18.78 1.63 14.73
C LYS A 119 -19.68 2.86 14.87
N LEU A 120 -19.85 3.43 16.07
CA LEU A 120 -20.60 4.67 16.26
C LEU A 120 -20.02 5.80 15.40
N GLY A 121 -18.71 5.99 15.41
CA GLY A 121 -18.06 7.02 14.59
C GLY A 121 -18.22 6.76 13.08
N HIS A 122 -18.16 5.50 12.65
CA HIS A 122 -18.42 5.13 11.28
C HIS A 122 -19.86 5.45 10.86
N ASP A 123 -20.83 5.04 11.68
CA ASP A 123 -22.27 5.25 11.43
C ASP A 123 -22.61 6.74 11.37
N PHE A 124 -22.01 7.56 12.25
CA PHE A 124 -22.15 9.02 12.20
C PHE A 124 -21.60 9.60 10.88
N VAL A 125 -20.38 9.24 10.51
CA VAL A 125 -19.73 9.81 9.32
C VAL A 125 -20.41 9.32 8.03
N CYS A 126 -20.71 8.04 7.92
CA CYS A 126 -21.25 7.43 6.70
C CYS A 126 -22.76 7.66 6.53
N PHE A 127 -23.50 7.65 7.63
CA PHE A 127 -24.97 7.62 7.59
C PHE A 127 -25.64 8.74 8.39
N GLY A 128 -24.87 9.58 9.10
CA GLY A 128 -25.40 10.68 9.93
C GLY A 128 -26.17 10.21 11.16
N LYS A 129 -25.91 8.99 11.66
CA LYS A 129 -26.52 8.50 12.88
C LYS A 129 -25.95 9.21 14.09
N ASP A 130 -26.78 9.42 15.11
CA ASP A 130 -26.38 10.12 16.31
C ASP A 130 -25.33 9.38 17.14
N ILE A 131 -24.40 10.14 17.71
CA ILE A 131 -23.48 9.68 18.75
C ILE A 131 -23.93 10.39 20.06
N PRO A 132 -24.20 9.65 21.15
CA PRO A 132 -24.53 10.24 22.43
C PRO A 132 -23.49 11.30 22.84
N GLY A 133 -23.95 12.50 23.21
CA GLY A 133 -23.10 13.61 23.61
C GLY A 133 -22.37 14.35 22.48
N VAL A 134 -22.54 13.96 21.22
CA VAL A 134 -22.02 14.69 20.06
C VAL A 134 -23.20 15.35 19.32
N PRO A 135 -23.24 16.67 19.17
CA PRO A 135 -24.28 17.32 18.39
C PRO A 135 -24.25 16.84 16.95
N ASN A 136 -25.40 16.49 16.40
CA ASN A 136 -25.50 16.10 14.99
C ASN A 136 -25.48 17.34 14.11
N ILE A 137 -25.13 17.13 12.84
CA ILE A 137 -25.13 18.15 11.78
C ILE A 137 -25.94 17.67 10.59
N SER A 138 -26.64 18.58 9.94
CA SER A 138 -27.46 18.29 8.75
C SER A 138 -26.64 17.99 7.49
N GLU A 139 -25.32 18.02 7.59
CA GLU A 139 -24.41 17.77 6.49
C GLU A 139 -24.48 16.31 5.98
N THR A 140 -24.43 16.12 4.67
CA THR A 140 -24.48 14.79 4.03
C THR A 140 -23.11 14.31 3.52
N ASP A 141 -22.15 15.23 3.31
CA ASP A 141 -20.79 14.87 2.87
C ASP A 141 -19.99 14.23 4.02
N MET A 142 -19.57 12.99 3.79
CA MET A 142 -18.77 12.21 4.75
C MET A 142 -17.46 12.90 5.14
N ARG A 143 -16.83 13.66 4.23
CA ARG A 143 -15.57 14.37 4.52
C ARG A 143 -15.83 15.48 5.53
N ILE A 144 -16.92 16.23 5.34
CA ILE A 144 -17.30 17.32 6.25
C ILE A 144 -17.72 16.75 7.61
N ARG A 145 -18.54 15.69 7.66
CA ARG A 145 -18.90 15.00 8.92
C ARG A 145 -17.66 14.50 9.67
N ARG A 146 -16.69 13.91 8.96
CA ARG A 146 -15.43 13.45 9.56
C ARG A 146 -14.61 14.60 10.13
N ILE A 147 -14.49 15.71 9.39
CA ILE A 147 -13.79 16.91 9.87
C ILE A 147 -14.47 17.49 11.09
N TYR A 148 -15.80 17.58 11.05
CA TYR A 148 -16.60 18.06 12.16
C TYR A 148 -16.39 17.21 13.41
N LEU A 149 -16.55 15.89 13.31
CA LEU A 149 -16.33 14.96 14.41
C LEU A 149 -14.93 15.11 15.01
N LYS A 150 -13.88 15.14 14.17
CA LYS A 150 -12.51 15.37 14.64
C LYS A 150 -12.33 16.69 15.38
N ARG A 151 -12.90 17.79 14.87
CA ARG A 151 -12.82 19.11 15.50
C ARG A 151 -13.60 19.16 16.82
N TYR A 152 -14.80 18.61 16.83
CA TYR A 152 -15.64 18.53 18.03
C TYR A 152 -14.92 17.78 19.15
N ILE A 153 -14.37 16.61 18.84
CA ILE A 153 -13.62 15.78 19.78
C ILE A 153 -12.41 16.56 20.32
N LYS A 154 -11.59 17.14 19.43
CA LYS A 154 -10.40 17.90 19.83
C LYS A 154 -10.74 19.05 20.78
N LYS A 155 -11.76 19.83 20.45
CA LYS A 155 -12.21 20.96 21.29
C LYS A 155 -12.68 20.49 22.67
N ASN A 156 -13.41 19.38 22.74
CA ASN A 156 -13.93 18.88 24.02
C ASN A 156 -12.86 18.14 24.85
N MET A 157 -11.82 17.58 24.21
CA MET A 157 -10.65 17.03 24.91
C MET A 157 -9.85 18.10 25.68
N GLU A 158 -9.84 19.34 25.20
CA GLU A 158 -9.16 20.46 25.87
C GLU A 158 -9.92 20.97 27.09
N ILE A 159 -11.21 20.61 27.26
CA ILE A 159 -12.12 21.14 28.28
C ILE A 159 -12.40 20.12 29.39
N ARG A 160 -12.23 18.83 29.18
CA ARG A 160 -12.62 17.76 30.11
C ARG A 160 -11.42 16.97 30.65
N ASP A 161 -11.27 17.02 31.97
CA ASP A 161 -10.22 16.28 32.73
C ASP A 161 -10.57 14.79 32.98
N GLU A 162 -11.67 14.26 32.48
CA GLU A 162 -12.10 12.88 32.73
C GLU A 162 -11.45 11.88 31.76
N LEU A 163 -10.50 11.10 32.26
CA LEU A 163 -9.63 10.19 31.50
C LEU A 163 -10.37 9.16 30.63
N GLN A 164 -11.54 8.71 31.03
CA GLN A 164 -12.26 7.63 30.36
C GLN A 164 -13.05 8.12 29.12
N GLU A 165 -13.68 9.30 29.20
CA GLU A 165 -14.32 9.95 28.05
C GLU A 165 -13.29 10.41 27.02
N LEU A 166 -12.13 10.88 27.46
CA LEU A 166 -11.03 11.28 26.59
C LEU A 166 -10.49 10.10 25.73
N GLN A 167 -10.36 8.91 26.30
CA GLN A 167 -9.95 7.73 25.56
C GLN A 167 -10.96 7.34 24.48
N GLN A 168 -12.26 7.37 24.79
CA GLN A 168 -13.32 7.10 23.81
C GLN A 168 -13.31 8.12 22.66
N LEU A 169 -13.14 9.40 22.99
CA LEU A 169 -13.08 10.47 22.00
C LEU A 169 -11.82 10.36 21.11
N GLN A 170 -10.66 10.03 21.67
CA GLN A 170 -9.43 9.79 20.90
C GLN A 170 -9.62 8.65 19.89
N GLU A 171 -10.30 7.59 20.29
CA GLU A 171 -10.59 6.46 19.41
C GLU A 171 -11.51 6.86 18.24
N LEU A 172 -12.51 7.71 18.47
CA LEU A 172 -13.36 8.22 17.37
C LEU A 172 -12.60 9.03 16.33
N GLN A 173 -11.47 9.67 16.69
CA GLN A 173 -10.65 10.41 15.72
C GLN A 173 -9.95 9.51 14.71
N GLN A 174 -9.66 8.26 15.09
CA GLN A 174 -8.86 7.33 14.28
C GLN A 174 -9.74 6.40 13.44
N LEU A 175 -10.51 6.96 12.53
CA LEU A 175 -11.33 6.19 11.58
C LEU A 175 -10.48 5.80 10.36
N GLN A 176 -9.52 4.90 10.57
CA GLN A 176 -8.56 4.48 9.55
C GLN A 176 -9.21 3.89 8.29
N GLN A 177 -10.32 3.15 8.44
CA GLN A 177 -11.06 2.60 7.30
C GLN A 177 -11.56 3.70 6.35
N LEU A 178 -11.98 4.86 6.88
CA LEU A 178 -12.44 5.97 6.03
C LEU A 178 -11.28 6.62 5.24
N GLU A 179 -10.07 6.63 5.80
CA GLU A 179 -8.88 7.07 5.06
C GLU A 179 -8.52 6.13 3.91
N ARG A 180 -8.71 4.84 4.14
CA ARG A 180 -8.49 3.81 3.13
C ARG A 180 -9.53 3.84 2.02
N LEU A 181 -10.80 4.10 2.36
CA LEU A 181 -11.85 4.32 1.36
C LEU A 181 -11.53 5.50 0.45
N GLN A 182 -11.03 6.61 0.99
CA GLN A 182 -10.58 7.75 0.20
C GLN A 182 -9.38 7.43 -0.71
N GLN A 183 -8.53 6.45 -0.34
CA GLN A 183 -7.48 5.95 -1.25
C GLN A 183 -8.07 5.16 -2.42
N LEU A 184 -9.08 4.31 -2.18
CA LEU A 184 -9.80 3.60 -3.25
C LEU A 184 -10.48 4.59 -4.20
N GLU A 185 -11.17 5.62 -3.68
CA GLU A 185 -11.81 6.66 -4.50
C GLU A 185 -10.80 7.39 -5.41
N ARG A 186 -9.58 7.68 -4.92
CA ARG A 186 -8.54 8.31 -5.74
C ARG A 186 -8.02 7.43 -6.86
N LEU A 187 -7.91 6.13 -6.63
CA LEU A 187 -7.52 5.19 -7.68
C LEU A 187 -8.56 5.11 -8.79
N GLN A 188 -9.85 5.27 -8.48
CA GLN A 188 -10.92 5.28 -9.49
C GLN A 188 -10.82 6.46 -10.45
N GLN A 189 -10.18 7.56 -10.05
CA GLN A 189 -10.00 8.77 -10.85
C GLN A 189 -8.81 8.70 -11.81
N LEU A 190 -8.16 7.53 -11.97
CA LEU A 190 -7.06 7.37 -12.91
C LEU A 190 -7.54 7.45 -14.36
N GLU A 191 -7.24 8.55 -15.04
CA GLU A 191 -7.63 8.79 -16.43
C GLU A 191 -6.87 7.94 -17.47
N ARG A 192 -5.79 7.24 -17.04
CA ARG A 192 -4.84 6.55 -17.93
C ARG A 192 -4.96 5.03 -17.93
N LEU A 193 -6.15 4.49 -17.66
CA LEU A 193 -6.40 3.05 -17.54
C LEU A 193 -6.09 2.24 -18.81
N GLN A 194 -6.23 2.83 -20.00
CA GLN A 194 -5.92 2.18 -21.27
C GLN A 194 -4.45 1.76 -21.40
N ARG A 195 -3.57 2.31 -20.53
CA ARG A 195 -2.14 2.02 -20.51
C ARG A 195 -1.73 0.98 -19.46
N LEU A 196 -2.71 0.43 -18.73
CA LEU A 196 -2.48 -0.50 -17.62
C LEU A 196 -2.94 -1.91 -18.00
N GLU A 197 -2.02 -2.85 -17.90
CA GLU A 197 -2.28 -4.29 -17.95
C GLU A 197 -2.13 -4.88 -16.54
N ILE A 198 -3.15 -5.59 -16.05
CA ILE A 198 -3.15 -6.23 -14.71
C ILE A 198 -3.16 -7.73 -14.88
N ASN A 199 -2.06 -8.37 -14.45
CA ASN A 199 -1.85 -9.81 -14.46
C ASN A 199 -1.84 -10.39 -13.04
N CYS A 200 -2.09 -11.71 -12.96
CA CYS A 200 -1.96 -12.49 -11.74
C CYS A 200 -1.13 -13.74 -12.04
N GLY A 201 0.10 -13.80 -11.54
CA GLY A 201 0.99 -14.93 -11.83
C GLY A 201 2.35 -14.84 -11.16
N SER A 202 3.16 -15.86 -11.36
CA SER A 202 4.54 -15.88 -10.89
C SER A 202 5.43 -14.94 -11.73
N TYR A 203 6.43 -14.32 -11.09
CA TYR A 203 7.47 -13.58 -11.80
C TYR A 203 8.29 -14.51 -12.73
N LEU A 204 8.30 -15.82 -12.46
CA LEU A 204 8.99 -16.82 -13.27
C LEU A 204 8.36 -17.01 -14.66
N ASP A 205 7.06 -16.71 -14.78
CA ASP A 205 6.30 -16.85 -16.03
C ASP A 205 6.45 -15.63 -16.94
N TYR A 206 7.11 -14.57 -16.44
CA TYR A 206 7.28 -13.33 -17.19
C TYR A 206 8.20 -13.51 -18.41
N GLN A 207 7.73 -12.98 -19.54
CA GLN A 207 8.49 -12.95 -20.79
C GLN A 207 8.80 -11.49 -21.16
N TYR A 208 10.08 -11.19 -21.29
CA TYR A 208 10.59 -9.88 -21.65
C TYR A 208 10.16 -9.48 -23.07
N LYS A 209 9.79 -8.21 -23.22
CA LYS A 209 9.60 -7.55 -24.51
C LYS A 209 10.56 -6.37 -24.62
N GLU A 210 11.06 -6.14 -25.84
CA GLU A 210 11.98 -5.03 -26.09
C GLU A 210 11.37 -3.69 -25.66
N GLY A 211 12.11 -2.91 -24.87
CA GLY A 211 11.65 -1.67 -24.28
C GLY A 211 10.99 -1.80 -22.91
N ASP A 212 10.95 -3.00 -22.32
CA ASP A 212 10.50 -3.22 -20.95
C ASP A 212 11.54 -2.73 -19.95
N VAL A 213 11.08 -2.02 -18.92
CA VAL A 213 11.84 -1.67 -17.72
C VAL A 213 11.29 -2.51 -16.57
N VAL A 214 12.05 -3.55 -16.19
CA VAL A 214 11.59 -4.56 -15.22
C VAL A 214 11.99 -4.17 -13.82
N TYR A 215 10.99 -4.02 -12.95
CA TYR A 215 11.13 -3.72 -11.53
C TYR A 215 10.52 -4.83 -10.68
N CYS A 216 11.18 -5.17 -9.57
CA CYS A 216 10.77 -6.17 -8.60
C CYS A 216 10.85 -5.62 -7.17
N ASP A 217 9.83 -5.87 -6.36
CA ASP A 217 9.80 -5.62 -4.92
C ASP A 217 9.53 -6.93 -4.18
N PRO A 218 10.47 -7.89 -4.20
CA PRO A 218 10.26 -9.20 -3.59
C PRO A 218 10.20 -9.10 -2.07
N PRO A 219 9.73 -10.16 -1.39
CA PRO A 219 9.91 -10.30 0.05
C PRO A 219 11.38 -10.15 0.43
N TYR A 220 11.69 -9.34 1.48
CA TYR A 220 13.08 -9.09 1.87
C TYR A 220 13.62 -10.16 2.81
N GLU A 221 14.91 -10.49 2.66
CA GLU A 221 15.60 -11.43 3.55
C GLU A 221 15.49 -11.02 5.01
N GLY A 222 15.34 -12.01 5.90
CA GLY A 222 15.21 -11.80 7.34
C GLY A 222 13.87 -11.19 7.79
N THR A 223 12.90 -11.04 6.90
CA THR A 223 11.55 -10.63 7.28
C THR A 223 10.67 -11.85 7.54
N VAL A 224 10.47 -12.16 8.83
CA VAL A 224 9.88 -13.39 9.43
C VAL A 224 8.59 -13.92 8.78
N LYS A 225 7.91 -13.18 7.89
CA LYS A 225 6.62 -13.57 7.33
C LYS A 225 6.68 -14.29 5.99
N TYR A 226 7.71 -14.10 5.24
CA TYR A 226 7.81 -14.61 3.87
C TYR A 226 8.46 -15.98 3.78
N ASP A 227 9.31 -16.34 4.75
CA ASP A 227 9.89 -17.69 4.85
C ASP A 227 8.83 -18.79 4.98
N LYS A 228 7.64 -18.45 5.52
CA LYS A 228 6.50 -19.39 5.63
C LYS A 228 5.69 -19.54 4.33
N ASN A 229 5.89 -18.68 3.34
CA ASN A 229 5.13 -18.68 2.08
C ASN A 229 5.90 -19.35 0.92
N GLY A 230 7.05 -19.95 1.18
CA GLY A 230 7.81 -20.69 0.17
C GLY A 230 8.57 -19.81 -0.85
N PHE A 231 8.70 -18.48 -0.63
CA PHE A 231 9.53 -17.63 -1.49
C PHE A 231 11.02 -17.96 -1.28
N SER A 232 11.73 -18.28 -2.36
CA SER A 232 13.15 -18.57 -2.34
C SER A 232 13.95 -17.37 -2.85
N HIS A 233 14.67 -16.69 -1.93
CA HIS A 233 15.59 -15.60 -2.31
C HIS A 233 16.68 -16.09 -3.26
N LYS A 234 17.22 -17.28 -3.01
CA LYS A 234 18.20 -17.88 -3.91
C LYS A 234 17.65 -18.03 -5.34
N GLN A 235 16.45 -18.60 -5.47
CA GLN A 235 15.80 -18.77 -6.78
C GLN A 235 15.56 -17.41 -7.46
N PHE A 236 15.12 -16.41 -6.70
CA PHE A 236 14.91 -15.06 -7.22
C PHE A 236 16.23 -14.44 -7.70
N TYR A 237 17.28 -14.49 -6.91
CA TYR A 237 18.59 -13.94 -7.29
C TYR A 237 19.19 -14.68 -8.49
N ASP A 238 19.07 -16.00 -8.54
CA ASP A 238 19.51 -16.79 -9.70
C ASP A 238 18.70 -16.41 -10.95
N TRP A 239 17.40 -16.19 -10.80
CA TRP A 239 16.56 -15.71 -11.90
C TRP A 239 17.00 -14.32 -12.36
N VAL A 240 17.18 -13.34 -11.47
CA VAL A 240 17.65 -11.99 -11.84
C VAL A 240 19.01 -12.04 -12.52
N ALA A 241 19.96 -12.78 -11.96
CA ALA A 241 21.34 -12.87 -12.50
C ALA A 241 21.38 -13.52 -13.89
N SER A 242 20.44 -14.42 -14.20
CA SER A 242 20.38 -15.12 -15.49
C SER A 242 19.70 -14.30 -16.60
N ARG A 243 19.17 -13.10 -16.31
CA ARG A 243 18.49 -12.28 -17.33
C ARG A 243 19.51 -11.55 -18.21
N GLU A 244 19.26 -11.54 -19.51
CA GLU A 244 20.08 -10.80 -20.48
C GLU A 244 19.71 -9.31 -20.53
N PHE A 245 18.54 -8.94 -20.02
CA PHE A 245 18.04 -7.57 -19.90
C PHE A 245 18.22 -7.03 -18.48
N PRO A 246 18.23 -5.70 -18.28
CA PRO A 246 18.29 -5.09 -16.96
C PRO A 246 17.05 -5.43 -16.12
N VAL A 247 17.28 -5.93 -14.90
CA VAL A 247 16.26 -6.11 -13.88
C VAL A 247 16.65 -5.24 -12.68
N PHE A 248 15.72 -4.41 -12.23
CA PHE A 248 15.85 -3.59 -11.04
C PHE A 248 15.06 -4.21 -9.90
N PHE A 249 15.61 -4.23 -8.69
CA PHE A 249 14.87 -4.73 -7.55
C PHE A 249 15.20 -3.99 -6.26
N SER A 250 14.18 -3.78 -5.41
CA SER A 250 14.34 -3.22 -4.08
C SER A 250 14.67 -4.31 -3.06
N SER A 251 15.57 -4.01 -2.13
CA SER A 251 15.86 -4.84 -0.96
C SER A 251 16.50 -4.01 0.16
N TYR A 252 16.71 -4.62 1.32
CA TYR A 252 17.72 -4.18 2.27
C TYR A 252 19.11 -4.61 1.79
N GLU A 253 20.16 -4.37 2.59
CA GLU A 253 21.49 -4.88 2.30
C GLU A 253 21.46 -6.39 2.04
N ILE A 254 22.05 -6.81 0.92
CA ILE A 254 22.17 -8.22 0.52
C ILE A 254 23.65 -8.61 0.43
N SER A 255 23.96 -9.88 0.67
CA SER A 255 25.32 -10.41 0.58
C SER A 255 25.72 -10.88 -0.82
N ASP A 256 24.78 -10.97 -1.76
CA ASP A 256 25.03 -11.44 -3.11
C ASP A 256 25.75 -10.38 -3.95
N THR A 257 26.99 -10.67 -4.33
CA THR A 257 27.89 -9.75 -5.04
C THR A 257 27.64 -9.67 -6.55
N ARG A 258 26.69 -10.43 -7.09
CA ARG A 258 26.31 -10.39 -8.51
C ARG A 258 25.56 -9.13 -8.91
N PHE A 259 25.11 -8.34 -7.92
CA PHE A 259 24.23 -7.19 -8.15
C PHE A 259 24.90 -5.86 -7.81
N TYR A 260 24.55 -4.84 -8.57
CA TYR A 260 25.06 -3.48 -8.42
C TYR A 260 24.07 -2.64 -7.63
N LYS A 261 24.55 -1.93 -6.62
CA LYS A 261 23.76 -0.88 -5.94
C LYS A 261 23.60 0.31 -6.87
N ILE A 262 22.37 0.67 -7.18
CA ILE A 262 22.01 1.78 -8.09
C ILE A 262 21.68 3.03 -7.30
N TYR A 263 20.93 2.85 -6.20
CA TYR A 263 20.44 3.94 -5.36
C TYR A 263 20.16 3.43 -3.94
N GLU A 264 20.23 4.33 -2.98
CA GLU A 264 19.98 4.04 -1.57
C GLU A 264 19.21 5.20 -0.94
N THR A 265 18.15 4.92 -0.18
CA THR A 265 17.35 5.94 0.52
C THR A 265 16.91 5.47 1.90
N GLU A 266 16.69 6.43 2.81
CA GLU A 266 16.19 6.10 4.15
C GLU A 266 14.68 5.86 4.13
N LYS A 267 14.25 4.69 4.59
CA LYS A 267 12.84 4.39 4.84
C LYS A 267 12.51 4.55 6.31
N ILE A 268 11.71 5.53 6.67
CA ILE A 268 11.22 5.71 8.03
C ILE A 268 10.11 4.69 8.28
N SER A 269 10.40 3.63 9.05
CA SER A 269 9.39 2.65 9.48
C SER A 269 8.70 3.13 10.77
N LEU A 270 7.37 3.27 10.73
CA LEU A 270 6.54 3.65 11.88
C LEU A 270 6.19 2.47 12.82
N LEU A 271 6.70 1.26 12.56
CA LEU A 271 6.19 0.01 13.17
C LEU A 271 6.91 -0.47 14.43
N ASN A 272 7.76 0.33 15.07
CA ASN A 272 8.39 -0.06 16.34
C ASN A 272 8.05 0.89 17.49
N ASN A 273 6.76 0.98 17.86
CA ASN A 273 6.35 1.41 19.19
C ASN A 273 6.23 0.18 20.11
N LYS A 274 7.33 -0.52 20.41
CA LYS A 274 7.45 -1.27 21.64
C LYS A 274 7.89 -0.29 22.72
N VAL A 275 7.09 -0.26 23.78
CA VAL A 275 7.26 0.52 24.99
C VAL A 275 8.74 0.57 25.41
N GLY A 276 9.34 1.77 25.45
CA GLY A 276 10.56 2.01 26.22
C GLY A 276 11.83 2.46 25.45
N ASN A 277 11.87 2.43 24.11
CA ASN A 277 13.05 2.97 23.39
C ASN A 277 12.62 3.83 22.20
N LYS A 278 12.83 5.14 22.29
CA LYS A 278 12.56 6.14 21.25
C LYS A 278 13.61 6.11 20.12
N GLY A 279 13.99 4.94 19.63
CA GLY A 279 14.83 4.79 18.46
C GLY A 279 13.97 4.51 17.24
N LYS A 280 13.77 5.49 16.34
CA LYS A 280 13.32 5.23 14.98
C LYS A 280 14.36 4.33 14.34
N LEU A 281 14.05 3.05 14.12
CA LEU A 281 14.90 2.18 13.30
C LEU A 281 14.81 2.72 11.86
N ARG A 282 15.85 3.42 11.45
CA ARG A 282 16.09 3.81 10.07
C ARG A 282 16.57 2.57 9.33
N LYS A 283 15.81 2.11 8.38
CA LYS A 283 16.22 1.03 7.47
C LYS A 283 16.51 1.64 6.12
N MET A 284 17.66 1.28 5.57
CA MET A 284 18.02 1.70 4.23
C MET A 284 17.27 0.82 3.22
N GLU A 285 16.61 1.47 2.30
CA GLU A 285 16.02 0.85 1.12
C GLU A 285 17.00 1.00 -0.03
N ILE A 286 17.38 -0.10 -0.67
CA ILE A 286 18.40 -0.09 -1.72
C ILE A 286 17.79 -0.62 -3.00
N LEU A 287 18.01 0.11 -4.08
CA LEU A 287 17.71 -0.35 -5.45
C LEU A 287 18.94 -1.02 -6.03
N TYR A 288 18.77 -2.27 -6.41
CA TYR A 288 19.80 -3.07 -7.08
C TYR A 288 19.49 -3.30 -8.55
N SER A 289 20.50 -3.67 -9.34
CA SER A 289 20.34 -4.18 -10.69
C SER A 289 21.38 -5.27 -11.00
N ASN A 290 21.04 -6.17 -11.92
CA ASN A 290 21.97 -7.15 -12.49
C ASN A 290 22.94 -6.52 -13.53
N ARG A 291 22.80 -5.23 -13.83
CA ARG A 291 23.67 -4.48 -14.74
C ARG A 291 24.22 -3.22 -14.07
N PRO A 292 25.49 -2.84 -14.34
CA PRO A 292 26.03 -1.59 -13.83
C PRO A 292 25.32 -0.39 -14.46
N LYS A 293 25.27 0.74 -13.76
CA LYS A 293 24.51 1.94 -14.17
C LYS A 293 24.84 2.42 -15.60
N LYS A 294 26.08 2.26 -16.03
CA LYS A 294 26.53 2.66 -17.38
C LYS A 294 25.93 1.79 -18.51
N GLU A 295 25.55 0.55 -18.22
CA GLU A 295 25.01 -0.41 -19.19
C GLU A 295 23.49 -0.47 -19.21
N GLN A 296 22.82 0.25 -18.30
CA GLN A 296 21.36 0.28 -18.18
C GLN A 296 20.70 1.17 -19.24
N PHE A 297 21.44 2.15 -19.73
CA PHE A 297 21.07 3.02 -20.83
C PHE A 297 21.74 2.44 -22.08
N GLY A 298 21.00 1.65 -22.87
CA GLY A 298 21.51 1.10 -24.12
C GLY A 298 21.94 2.21 -25.11
N PRO A 299 22.58 1.89 -26.25
CA PRO A 299 23.17 2.84 -27.19
C PRO A 299 22.23 3.89 -27.80
N LEU A 300 20.93 3.81 -27.49
CA LEU A 300 19.93 4.82 -27.90
C LEU A 300 19.89 6.06 -26.98
N PHE A 301 20.71 6.13 -25.93
CA PHE A 301 20.78 7.24 -24.98
C PHE A 301 22.21 7.71 -24.66
N ALA A 302 23.21 7.33 -25.52
CA ALA A 302 24.56 7.85 -25.47
C ALA A 302 24.69 9.14 -26.29
#